data_be572e126361f77528be675f4abc4d24
#
_entry.id   be572e126361f77528be675f4abc4d24
#
_cell.length_a   1.000
_cell.length_b   1.000
_cell.length_c   1.000
_cell.angle_alpha   90.00
_cell.angle_beta   90.00
_cell.angle_gamma   90.00
#
_symmetry.space_group_name_H-M   'P 1'
#
loop_
_entity.id
_entity.type
_entity.pdbx_description
1 polymer ?
#
loop_
_entity_poly.entity_id
_entity_poly.type
_entity_poly.pdbx_seq_one_letter_code
_entity_poly.pdbx_strand_id
1 'polypeptide(L)'
;LSGWANIPTDTPMGLKQVLRLGNGPASIDVSQLKAGDVSVIARPNDSADYAGTGQTQFVAVMRRDKDYLIVELTCPHKGKAIGLTGDPKVPFACTKRGRYHSSEFDSNGLGVAGKSSGDPMIIPEHKLNSSNGKVVLELA
;
A
#
# COMPACT_ATOMS: atom_id res chain seq x y z
N LEU A 1 -9.66 13.24 -16.68
CA LEU A 1 -9.61 11.80 -16.41
C LEU A 1 -10.73 11.40 -15.48
N SER A 2 -11.65 10.60 -15.99
CA SER A 2 -12.83 10.19 -15.24
C SER A 2 -12.46 9.43 -13.94
N GLY A 3 -11.39 8.65 -13.97
CA GLY A 3 -10.94 7.91 -12.80
C GLY A 3 -10.45 8.78 -11.65
N TRP A 4 -10.03 10.02 -11.92
CA TRP A 4 -9.58 10.94 -10.89
C TRP A 4 -10.71 11.75 -10.27
N ALA A 5 -11.77 11.99 -11.03
CA ALA A 5 -12.91 12.76 -10.54
C ALA A 5 -13.65 12.07 -9.39
N ASN A 6 -13.51 10.74 -9.27
CA ASN A 6 -14.25 9.93 -8.30
C ASN A 6 -13.34 9.29 -7.25
N ILE A 7 -12.16 9.88 -6.99
CA ILE A 7 -11.27 9.37 -5.95
C ILE A 7 -11.91 9.60 -4.59
N PRO A 8 -12.08 8.55 -3.77
CA PRO A 8 -12.62 8.72 -2.42
C PRO A 8 -11.77 9.67 -1.57
N THR A 9 -12.41 10.34 -0.62
CA THR A 9 -11.72 11.28 0.28
C THR A 9 -10.68 10.59 1.17
N ASP A 10 -10.79 9.28 1.34
CA ASP A 10 -9.86 8.46 2.11
C ASP A 10 -8.75 7.84 1.25
N THR A 11 -8.61 8.28 0.01
CA THR A 11 -7.53 7.81 -0.87
C THR A 11 -6.17 8.23 -0.29
N PRO A 12 -5.21 7.31 -0.21
CA PRO A 12 -3.88 7.65 0.30
C PRO A 12 -3.21 8.76 -0.50
N MET A 13 -2.46 9.61 0.21
CA MET A 13 -1.70 10.69 -0.41
C MET A 13 -0.48 10.18 -1.15
N GLY A 14 0.01 10.97 -2.11
CA GLY A 14 1.27 10.68 -2.79
C GLY A 14 1.21 9.61 -3.85
N LEU A 15 0.02 9.13 -4.21
CA LEU A 15 -0.13 8.10 -5.23
C LEU A 15 0.15 8.72 -6.61
N LYS A 16 1.09 8.11 -7.34
CA LYS A 16 1.41 8.51 -8.71
C LYS A 16 0.72 7.62 -9.73
N GLN A 17 0.75 6.31 -9.49
CA GLN A 17 0.10 5.33 -10.34
C GLN A 17 -0.65 4.35 -9.47
N VAL A 18 -1.86 4.03 -9.86
CA VAL A 18 -2.69 3.06 -9.15
C VAL A 18 -3.26 2.08 -10.16
N LEU A 19 -2.95 0.81 -9.97
CA LEU A 19 -3.56 -0.25 -10.75
C LEU A 19 -4.91 -0.59 -10.11
N ARG A 20 -6.00 -0.31 -10.83
CA ARG A 20 -7.35 -0.59 -10.33
C ARG A 20 -7.82 -1.93 -10.83
N LEU A 21 -8.23 -2.78 -9.89
CA LEU A 21 -8.69 -4.14 -10.16
C LEU A 21 -10.13 -4.31 -9.70
N GLY A 22 -10.75 -5.40 -10.15
CA GLY A 22 -12.07 -5.81 -9.65
C GLY A 22 -11.98 -6.54 -8.32
N ASN A 23 -13.12 -7.09 -7.89
CA ASN A 23 -13.21 -7.92 -6.69
C ASN A 23 -12.51 -9.26 -6.89
N GLY A 24 -12.11 -9.85 -5.77
CA GLY A 24 -11.61 -11.21 -5.74
C GLY A 24 -10.11 -11.33 -5.94
N PRO A 25 -9.62 -12.56 -6.09
CA PRO A 25 -8.20 -12.82 -6.24
C PRO A 25 -7.61 -12.14 -7.46
N ALA A 26 -6.36 -11.70 -7.34
CA ALA A 26 -5.67 -11.00 -8.41
C ALA A 26 -4.24 -11.51 -8.55
N SER A 27 -3.74 -11.56 -9.79
CA SER A 27 -2.35 -11.89 -10.10
C SER A 27 -1.74 -10.72 -10.86
N ILE A 28 -0.63 -10.19 -10.35
CA ILE A 28 0.01 -8.99 -10.88
C ILE A 28 1.48 -9.27 -11.11
N ASP A 29 1.97 -8.99 -12.32
CA ASP A 29 3.38 -9.06 -12.63
C ASP A 29 4.09 -7.84 -12.04
N VAL A 30 4.98 -8.06 -11.08
CA VAL A 30 5.71 -7.00 -10.40
C VAL A 30 7.18 -6.96 -10.81
N SER A 31 7.56 -7.73 -11.83
CA SER A 31 8.95 -7.82 -12.31
C SER A 31 9.48 -6.50 -12.83
N GLN A 32 8.61 -5.61 -13.29
CA GLN A 32 9.00 -4.33 -13.89
C GLN A 32 9.45 -3.29 -12.86
N LEU A 33 9.18 -3.52 -11.59
CA LEU A 33 9.58 -2.58 -10.55
C LEU A 33 11.09 -2.62 -10.37
N LYS A 34 11.68 -1.43 -10.27
CA LYS A 34 13.09 -1.28 -9.95
C LYS A 34 13.25 -1.08 -8.45
N ALA A 35 14.46 -1.32 -7.95
CA ALA A 35 14.74 -1.11 -6.53
C ALA A 35 14.35 0.31 -6.10
N GLY A 36 13.55 0.41 -5.06
CA GLY A 36 13.01 1.67 -4.55
C GLY A 36 11.66 2.07 -5.13
N ASP A 37 11.22 1.44 -6.21
CA ASP A 37 9.91 1.74 -6.78
C ASP A 37 8.78 1.21 -5.90
N VAL A 38 7.70 1.99 -5.82
CA VAL A 38 6.47 1.61 -5.14
C VAL A 38 5.33 1.70 -6.13
N SER A 39 4.62 0.59 -6.28
CA SER A 39 3.38 0.54 -7.06
C SER A 39 2.21 0.33 -6.12
N VAL A 40 1.05 0.88 -6.45
CA VAL A 40 -0.15 0.75 -5.63
C VAL A 40 -1.26 0.08 -6.41
N ILE A 41 -1.89 -0.88 -5.77
CA ILE A 41 -3.02 -1.63 -6.31
C ILE A 41 -4.24 -1.22 -5.51
N ALA A 42 -5.32 -0.88 -6.20
CA ALA A 42 -6.60 -0.57 -5.57
C ALA A 42 -7.65 -1.57 -6.04
N ARG A 43 -8.37 -2.15 -5.11
CA ARG A 43 -9.48 -3.04 -5.43
C ARG A 43 -10.61 -2.84 -4.42
N PRO A 44 -11.87 -3.10 -4.82
CA PRO A 44 -12.96 -3.07 -3.88
C PRO A 44 -12.75 -4.08 -2.75
N ASN A 45 -13.18 -3.71 -1.56
CA ASN A 45 -13.13 -4.60 -0.42
C ASN A 45 -14.47 -4.51 0.32
N ASP A 46 -15.23 -5.59 0.25
CA ASP A 46 -16.56 -5.66 0.86
C ASP A 46 -16.50 -6.14 2.31
N SER A 47 -15.31 -6.36 2.87
CA SER A 47 -15.17 -6.79 4.24
C SER A 47 -15.60 -5.69 5.21
N ALA A 48 -16.52 -6.00 6.09
CA ALA A 48 -16.96 -5.08 7.13
C ALA A 48 -15.85 -4.78 8.14
N ASP A 49 -14.82 -5.63 8.19
CA ASP A 49 -13.71 -5.48 9.12
C ASP A 49 -12.59 -4.63 8.56
N TYR A 50 -12.65 -4.27 7.29
CA TYR A 50 -11.62 -3.44 6.69
C TYR A 50 -11.84 -1.98 7.09
N ALA A 51 -10.92 -1.47 7.88
CA ALA A 51 -11.01 -0.13 8.44
C ALA A 51 -10.21 0.89 7.63
N GLY A 52 -10.63 2.15 7.69
CA GLY A 52 -9.88 3.32 7.27
C GLY A 52 -10.07 3.78 5.85
N THR A 53 -10.03 2.94 4.86
CA THR A 53 -10.09 3.34 3.45
C THR A 53 -11.45 3.07 2.81
N GLY A 54 -12.49 3.01 3.63
CA GLY A 54 -13.83 2.71 3.14
C GLY A 54 -13.88 1.31 2.53
N GLN A 55 -14.43 1.19 1.33
CA GLN A 55 -14.57 -0.09 0.66
C GLN A 55 -13.48 -0.34 -0.39
N THR A 56 -12.43 0.45 -0.39
CA THR A 56 -11.32 0.25 -1.31
C THR A 56 -10.09 -0.18 -0.53
N GLN A 57 -9.54 -1.33 -0.89
CA GLN A 57 -8.27 -1.78 -0.38
C GLN A 57 -7.14 -1.22 -1.24
N PHE A 58 -6.21 -0.51 -0.62
CA PHE A 58 -4.99 -0.05 -1.27
C PHE A 58 -3.82 -0.88 -0.76
N VAL A 59 -3.11 -1.52 -1.68
CA VAL A 59 -1.95 -2.36 -1.36
C VAL A 59 -0.73 -1.76 -2.05
N ALA A 60 0.31 -1.47 -1.28
CA ALA A 60 1.58 -1.01 -1.83
C ALA A 60 2.51 -2.19 -2.03
N VAL A 61 3.16 -2.21 -3.20
CA VAL A 61 4.20 -3.17 -3.54
C VAL A 61 5.48 -2.38 -3.72
N MET A 62 6.43 -2.55 -2.82
CA MET A 62 7.72 -1.87 -2.89
C MET A 62 8.81 -2.87 -3.26
N ARG A 63 9.54 -2.60 -4.36
CA ARG A 63 10.73 -3.37 -4.69
C ARG A 63 11.87 -2.91 -3.80
N ARG A 64 12.43 -3.85 -3.04
CA ARG A 64 13.66 -3.62 -2.30
C ARG A 64 14.82 -4.23 -3.07
N ASP A 65 15.99 -4.19 -2.50
CA ASP A 65 17.21 -4.65 -3.19
C ASP A 65 17.12 -6.12 -3.62
N LYS A 66 16.62 -6.99 -2.73
CA LYS A 66 16.57 -8.43 -2.97
C LYS A 66 15.18 -9.04 -2.85
N ASP A 67 14.19 -8.27 -2.47
CA ASP A 67 12.85 -8.78 -2.22
C ASP A 67 11.79 -7.69 -2.47
N TYR A 68 10.58 -7.97 -2.06
CA TYR A 68 9.45 -7.06 -2.16
C TYR A 68 8.80 -6.91 -0.80
N LEU A 69 8.35 -5.69 -0.50
CA LEU A 69 7.49 -5.42 0.64
C LEU A 69 6.05 -5.24 0.12
N ILE A 70 5.13 -6.03 0.65
CA ILE A 70 3.71 -5.97 0.29
C ILE A 70 2.94 -5.57 1.55
N VAL A 71 2.34 -4.38 1.53
CA VAL A 71 1.64 -3.85 2.71
C VAL A 71 0.34 -3.16 2.32
N GLU A 72 -0.64 -3.21 3.20
CA GLU A 72 -1.85 -2.40 3.06
C GLU A 72 -1.58 -0.96 3.48
N LEU A 73 -2.14 -0.02 2.73
CA LEU A 73 -2.00 1.40 3.05
C LEU A 73 -3.08 1.83 4.07
N THR A 74 -3.12 1.11 5.17
CA THR A 74 -4.05 1.35 6.28
C THR A 74 -3.25 1.37 7.57
N CYS A 75 -3.37 2.46 8.33
CA CYS A 75 -2.62 2.61 9.57
C CYS A 75 -3.08 1.59 10.62
N PRO A 76 -2.15 0.78 11.17
CA PRO A 76 -2.53 -0.23 12.17
C PRO A 76 -3.09 0.38 13.45
N HIS A 77 -2.80 1.65 13.73
CA HIS A 77 -3.26 2.30 14.96
C HIS A 77 -4.73 2.72 14.89
N LYS A 78 -5.17 3.36 13.80
CA LYS A 78 -6.52 3.91 13.71
C LYS A 78 -7.26 3.58 12.41
N GLY A 79 -6.70 2.76 11.56
CA GLY A 79 -7.32 2.44 10.28
C GLY A 79 -7.36 3.59 9.28
N LYS A 80 -6.61 4.66 9.49
CA LYS A 80 -6.54 5.78 8.57
C LYS A 80 -5.67 5.43 7.37
N ALA A 81 -5.85 6.15 6.28
CA ALA A 81 -5.04 5.92 5.08
C ALA A 81 -3.58 6.26 5.34
N ILE A 82 -2.69 5.42 4.82
CA ILE A 82 -1.26 5.67 4.80
C ILE A 82 -0.90 6.17 3.40
N GLY A 83 -0.18 7.29 3.34
CA GLY A 83 0.28 7.85 2.07
C GLY A 83 1.73 7.50 1.77
N LEU A 84 2.13 7.77 0.53
CA LEU A 84 3.51 7.64 0.08
C LEU A 84 4.21 8.98 0.22
N THR A 85 5.38 8.99 0.83
CA THR A 85 6.12 10.24 1.10
C THR A 85 7.10 10.63 0.01
N GLY A 86 7.57 9.65 -0.78
CA GLY A 86 8.66 9.85 -1.70
C GLY A 86 10.05 9.76 -1.07
N ASP A 87 10.13 9.60 0.24
CA ASP A 87 11.40 9.44 0.96
C ASP A 87 11.73 7.95 1.08
N PRO A 88 12.83 7.47 0.49
CA PRO A 88 13.17 6.05 0.55
C PRO A 88 13.45 5.51 1.95
N LYS A 89 13.74 6.36 2.91
CA LYS A 89 13.99 5.93 4.30
C LYS A 89 12.71 5.72 5.07
N VAL A 90 11.71 6.56 4.83
CA VAL A 90 10.39 6.50 5.46
C VAL A 90 9.32 6.66 4.38
N PRO A 91 9.17 5.63 3.52
CA PRO A 91 8.32 5.76 2.33
C PRO A 91 6.83 5.88 2.63
N PHE A 92 6.40 5.57 3.85
CA PHE A 92 4.99 5.56 4.22
C PHE A 92 4.76 6.44 5.45
N ALA A 93 3.64 7.16 5.45
CA ALA A 93 3.25 7.96 6.61
C ALA A 93 1.73 8.04 6.71
N CYS A 94 1.22 8.03 7.95
CA CYS A 94 -0.20 8.22 8.18
C CYS A 94 -0.66 9.59 7.70
N THR A 95 -1.89 9.65 7.20
CA THR A 95 -2.51 10.89 6.75
C THR A 95 -3.76 11.18 7.56
N LYS A 96 -4.07 12.45 7.69
CA LYS A 96 -5.30 12.92 8.31
C LYS A 96 -5.74 14.19 7.61
N ARG A 97 -6.98 14.19 7.08
CA ARG A 97 -7.56 15.36 6.41
C ARG A 97 -6.66 15.92 5.30
N GLY A 98 -6.08 15.03 4.47
CA GLY A 98 -5.24 15.43 3.36
C GLY A 98 -3.84 15.90 3.72
N ARG A 99 -3.38 15.62 4.94
CA ARG A 99 -2.04 15.99 5.41
C ARG A 99 -1.34 14.77 6.01
N TYR A 100 -0.02 14.75 5.92
CA TYR A 100 0.75 13.75 6.65
C TYR A 100 0.62 14.02 8.15
N HIS A 101 0.48 12.94 8.87
CA HIS A 101 0.25 12.95 10.32
C HIS A 101 1.46 12.36 11.04
N SER A 102 1.33 12.02 12.32
CA SER A 102 2.47 11.72 13.17
C SER A 102 3.21 10.41 12.92
N SER A 103 2.55 9.40 12.34
CA SER A 103 3.17 8.08 12.22
C SER A 103 3.89 7.92 10.89
N GLU A 104 5.13 7.45 10.95
CA GLU A 104 5.96 7.16 9.78
C GLU A 104 6.42 5.71 9.84
N PHE A 105 6.56 5.09 8.66
CA PHE A 105 6.95 3.69 8.54
C PHE A 105 8.12 3.59 7.57
N ASP A 106 9.08 2.73 7.92
CA ASP A 106 10.29 2.55 7.12
C ASP A 106 10.07 1.56 5.97
N SER A 107 11.15 1.27 5.24
CA SER A 107 11.11 0.35 4.09
C SER A 107 10.91 -1.12 4.47
N ASN A 108 10.86 -1.43 5.75
CA ASN A 108 10.48 -2.75 6.26
C ASN A 108 9.01 -2.79 6.70
N GLY A 109 8.28 -1.70 6.52
CA GLY A 109 6.90 -1.61 6.96
C GLY A 109 6.76 -1.50 8.47
N LEU A 110 7.79 -1.04 9.16
CA LEU A 110 7.79 -0.89 10.62
C LEU A 110 7.64 0.58 10.99
N GLY A 111 6.76 0.87 11.92
CA GLY A 111 6.59 2.22 12.46
C GLY A 111 7.85 2.69 13.16
N VAL A 112 8.36 3.87 12.79
CA VAL A 112 9.60 4.44 13.33
C VAL A 112 9.36 5.79 13.99
N ALA A 113 8.17 6.37 13.86
CA ALA A 113 7.81 7.63 14.46
C ALA A 113 6.31 7.69 14.72
N GLY A 114 5.90 8.52 15.66
CA GLY A 114 4.50 8.76 16.00
C GLY A 114 3.87 7.64 16.82
N LYS A 115 2.54 7.59 16.81
CA LYS A 115 1.78 6.65 17.66
C LYS A 115 1.92 5.20 17.22
N SER A 116 2.30 4.95 15.97
CA SER A 116 2.52 3.59 15.48
C SER A 116 3.99 3.16 15.56
N SER A 117 4.81 3.89 16.32
CA SER A 117 6.20 3.54 16.55
C SER A 117 6.30 2.12 17.13
N GLY A 118 7.05 1.23 16.44
CA GLY A 118 7.16 -0.17 16.83
C GLY A 118 6.08 -1.07 16.27
N ASP A 119 5.04 -0.53 15.63
CA ASP A 119 3.96 -1.33 15.05
C ASP A 119 4.25 -1.65 13.59
N PRO A 120 4.02 -2.89 13.13
CA PRO A 120 4.15 -3.23 11.72
C PRO A 120 2.94 -2.74 10.94
N MET A 121 3.16 -2.40 9.67
CA MET A 121 2.07 -2.22 8.73
C MET A 121 1.35 -3.55 8.48
N ILE A 122 0.10 -3.47 8.09
CA ILE A 122 -0.71 -4.65 7.82
C ILE A 122 -0.22 -5.32 6.53
N ILE A 123 0.03 -6.61 6.59
CA ILE A 123 0.43 -7.39 5.43
C ILE A 123 -0.79 -8.17 4.94
N PRO A 124 -1.27 -7.92 3.71
CA PRO A 124 -2.40 -8.68 3.18
C PRO A 124 -1.98 -10.11 2.86
N GLU A 125 -2.93 -11.01 2.85
CA GLU A 125 -2.70 -12.38 2.42
C GLU A 125 -2.26 -12.39 0.96
N HIS A 126 -1.08 -12.95 0.69
CA HIS A 126 -0.48 -12.92 -0.63
C HIS A 126 0.53 -14.03 -0.82
N LYS A 127 0.89 -14.26 -2.07
CA LYS A 127 2.02 -15.11 -2.46
C LYS A 127 2.84 -14.41 -3.51
N LEU A 128 4.15 -14.66 -3.50
CA LEU A 128 5.05 -14.22 -4.56
C LEU A 128 5.60 -15.45 -5.26
N ASN A 129 5.37 -15.56 -6.55
CA ASN A 129 5.83 -16.67 -7.38
C ASN A 129 6.85 -16.17 -8.38
N SER A 130 8.05 -16.78 -8.35
CA SER A 130 9.12 -16.45 -9.30
C SER A 130 9.28 -17.60 -10.29
N SER A 131 9.24 -17.28 -11.57
CA SER A 131 9.41 -18.25 -12.65
C SER A 131 9.88 -17.55 -13.90
N ASN A 132 10.92 -18.10 -14.53
CA ASN A 132 11.43 -17.60 -15.83
C ASN A 132 11.74 -16.10 -15.84
N GLY A 133 12.32 -15.59 -14.76
CA GLY A 133 12.66 -14.18 -14.63
C GLY A 133 11.49 -13.26 -14.31
N LYS A 134 10.30 -13.83 -14.13
CA LYS A 134 9.12 -13.06 -13.73
C LYS A 134 8.79 -13.27 -12.28
N VAL A 135 8.30 -12.23 -11.63
CA VAL A 135 7.77 -12.29 -10.27
C VAL A 135 6.31 -11.88 -10.32
N VAL A 136 5.44 -12.77 -9.88
CA VAL A 136 4.00 -12.53 -9.88
C VAL A 136 3.51 -12.47 -8.45
N LEU A 137 2.84 -11.37 -8.12
CA LEU A 137 2.16 -11.20 -6.84
C LEU A 137 0.72 -11.73 -6.98
N GLU A 138 0.36 -12.65 -6.11
CA GLU A 138 -1.00 -13.15 -6.01
C GLU A 138 -1.63 -12.65 -4.72
N LEU A 139 -2.72 -11.89 -4.86
CA LEU A 139 -3.52 -11.42 -3.74
C LEU A 139 -4.76 -12.29 -3.58
N ALA A 140 -5.08 -12.61 -2.36
CA ALA A 140 -6.28 -13.40 -2.06
C ALA A 140 -7.57 -12.67 -2.36
#